data_ce28caba0e41241273cb75acbac122ce
#
_entry.id   ce28caba0e41241273cb75acbac122ce
#
_cell.length_a   1.000
_cell.length_b   1.000
_cell.length_c   1.000
_cell.angle_alpha   90.00
_cell.angle_beta   90.00
_cell.angle_gamma   90.00
#
_symmetry.space_group_name_H-M   'P 1'
#
loop_
_entity.id
_entity.type
_entity.pdbx_description
1 polymer ?
#
loop_
_entity_poly.entity_id
_entity_poly.type
_entity_poly.pdbx_seq_one_letter_code
_entity_poly.pdbx_strand_id
1 'polypeptide(L)'
;QYSPMGKKFLRTNTPEAFLKEHIIRGDRSDGIPNFMSSDDTFVTEARQKPVTEKKLNKWLEEEPESFCDEVMLRNYKRNELLIDLSKIPTEYQEKILDAYDNTPKRGREKLLNYFIQNRMKQLMEHIQEF
;
A
#
# COMPACT_ATOMS: atom_id res chain seq x y z
N GLN A 1 -8.83 -9.30 -4.88
CA GLN A 1 -7.39 -9.42 -5.20
C GLN A 1 -7.08 -10.79 -5.82
N TYR A 2 -6.12 -10.83 -6.71
CA TYR A 2 -5.64 -12.08 -7.31
C TYR A 2 -4.28 -12.46 -6.72
N SER A 3 -4.14 -13.72 -6.29
CA SER A 3 -2.85 -14.24 -5.83
C SER A 3 -2.14 -14.98 -6.97
N PRO A 4 -1.05 -14.43 -7.52
CA PRO A 4 -0.28 -15.09 -8.58
C PRO A 4 0.32 -16.43 -8.12
N MET A 5 0.78 -16.48 -6.88
CA MET A 5 1.34 -17.70 -6.29
C MET A 5 0.30 -18.79 -6.10
N GLY A 6 -0.90 -18.44 -5.63
CA GLY A 6 -2.00 -19.39 -5.44
C GLY A 6 -2.86 -19.60 -6.67
N LYS A 7 -2.63 -18.86 -7.77
CA LYS A 7 -3.44 -18.87 -9.00
C LYS A 7 -4.96 -18.79 -8.76
N LYS A 8 -5.37 -18.00 -7.76
CA LYS A 8 -6.77 -17.85 -7.36
C LYS A 8 -7.10 -16.42 -6.95
N PHE A 9 -8.38 -16.07 -7.08
CA PHE A 9 -8.90 -14.85 -6.50
C PHE A 9 -9.04 -15.00 -5.00
N LEU A 10 -8.48 -14.05 -4.25
CA LEU A 10 -8.65 -13.97 -2.81
C LEU A 10 -9.99 -13.29 -2.51
N ARG A 11 -10.79 -13.87 -1.62
CA ARG A 11 -11.92 -13.16 -1.02
C ARG A 11 -11.33 -12.15 -0.05
N THR A 12 -11.54 -10.88 -0.32
CA THR A 12 -11.22 -9.78 0.60
C THR A 12 -12.47 -9.43 1.40
N ASN A 13 -12.26 -8.96 2.60
CA ASN A 13 -13.28 -8.26 3.38
C ASN A 13 -13.78 -7.04 2.58
N THR A 14 -14.79 -6.34 3.09
CA THR A 14 -15.19 -5.07 2.50
C THR A 14 -14.00 -4.13 2.41
N PRO A 15 -13.93 -3.22 1.42
CA PRO A 15 -12.82 -2.29 1.29
C PRO A 15 -12.52 -1.50 2.57
N GLU A 16 -13.57 -1.11 3.30
CA GLU A 16 -13.44 -0.38 4.57
C GLU A 16 -12.80 -1.23 5.65
N ALA A 17 -13.23 -2.49 5.80
CA ALA A 17 -12.64 -3.41 6.78
C ALA A 17 -11.17 -3.71 6.45
N PHE A 18 -10.84 -3.85 5.15
CA PHE A 18 -9.47 -4.04 4.69
C PHE A 18 -8.60 -2.81 5.00
N LEU A 19 -9.11 -1.60 4.74
CA LEU A 19 -8.40 -0.36 5.04
C LEU A 19 -8.16 -0.23 6.55
N LYS A 20 -9.18 -0.49 7.38
CA LYS A 20 -9.07 -0.43 8.83
C LYS A 20 -8.06 -1.45 9.38
N GLU A 21 -8.07 -2.68 8.85
CA GLU A 21 -7.06 -3.68 9.19
C GLU A 21 -5.64 -3.20 8.83
N HIS A 22 -5.47 -2.61 7.64
CA HIS A 22 -4.18 -2.10 7.18
C HIS A 22 -3.69 -0.96 8.08
N ILE A 23 -4.55 -0.03 8.49
CA ILE A 23 -4.21 1.03 9.44
C ILE A 23 -3.77 0.45 10.80
N ILE A 24 -4.46 -0.57 11.31
CA ILE A 24 -4.14 -1.22 12.59
C ILE A 24 -2.79 -1.96 12.51
N ARG A 25 -2.57 -2.72 11.44
CA ARG A 25 -1.33 -3.52 11.26
C ARG A 25 -0.13 -2.69 10.84
N GLY A 26 -0.36 -1.53 10.22
CA GLY A 26 0.67 -0.76 9.54
C GLY A 26 1.15 -1.45 8.24
N ASP A 27 2.16 -0.88 7.63
CA ASP A 27 2.81 -1.42 6.44
C ASP A 27 4.33 -1.46 6.60
N ARG A 28 4.86 -2.65 6.79
CA ARG A 28 6.30 -2.83 6.98
C ARG A 28 7.10 -2.49 5.72
N SER A 29 6.54 -2.69 4.53
CA SER A 29 7.22 -2.38 3.27
C SER A 29 7.43 -0.89 3.09
N ASP A 30 6.49 -0.09 3.60
CA ASP A 30 6.53 1.38 3.58
C ASP A 30 7.13 1.98 4.87
N GLY A 31 7.60 1.14 5.77
CA GLY A 31 8.19 1.59 7.04
C GLY A 31 7.16 2.10 8.06
N ILE A 32 5.89 1.75 7.94
CA ILE A 32 4.80 2.18 8.80
C ILE A 32 4.56 1.12 9.89
N PRO A 33 4.93 1.37 11.16
CA PRO A 33 4.69 0.41 12.24
C PRO A 33 3.20 0.32 12.59
N ASN A 34 2.81 -0.79 13.22
CA ASN A 34 1.44 -0.92 13.70
C ASN A 34 1.10 0.16 14.76
N PHE A 35 -0.18 0.39 14.99
CA PHE A 35 -0.65 1.49 15.83
C PHE A 35 -0.25 1.38 17.33
N MET A 36 0.16 0.20 17.80
CA MET A 36 0.64 0.00 19.18
C MET A 36 2.14 0.26 19.33
N SER A 37 2.88 0.47 18.22
CA SER A 37 4.33 0.61 18.19
C SER A 37 4.74 2.05 17.90
N SER A 38 5.89 2.46 18.43
CA SER A 38 6.42 3.81 18.26
C SER A 38 6.87 4.10 16.84
N ASP A 39 7.00 5.39 16.50
CA ASP A 39 7.37 5.85 15.15
C ASP A 39 8.75 5.36 14.70
N ASP A 40 9.67 5.21 15.63
CA ASP A 40 11.06 4.82 15.41
C ASP A 40 11.30 3.30 15.42
N THR A 41 10.23 2.51 15.52
CA THR A 41 10.33 1.04 15.69
C THR A 41 11.22 0.36 14.64
N PHE A 42 11.14 0.77 13.39
CA PHE A 42 11.97 0.17 12.33
C PHE A 42 13.36 0.81 12.22
N VAL A 43 13.51 2.05 12.64
CA VAL A 43 14.81 2.75 12.67
C VAL A 43 15.71 2.20 13.78
N THR A 44 15.11 1.89 14.93
CA THR A 44 15.81 1.32 16.09
C THR A 44 15.89 -0.22 16.06
N GLU A 45 15.36 -0.84 15.00
CA GLU A 45 15.24 -2.29 14.88
C GLU A 45 14.46 -2.95 16.04
N ALA A 46 13.60 -2.18 16.70
CA ALA A 46 12.77 -2.66 17.80
C ALA A 46 11.69 -3.63 17.31
N ARG A 47 11.31 -4.57 18.17
CA ARG A 47 10.23 -5.50 17.86
C ARG A 47 8.88 -4.83 18.03
N GLN A 48 8.02 -4.90 17.02
CA GLN A 48 6.64 -4.42 17.13
C GLN A 48 5.84 -5.19 18.18
N LYS A 49 4.91 -4.49 18.85
CA LYS A 49 3.91 -5.13 19.69
C LYS A 49 2.97 -5.99 18.84
N PRO A 50 2.67 -7.24 19.23
CA PRO A 50 1.90 -8.15 18.38
C PRO A 50 0.42 -7.75 18.28
N VAL A 51 -0.09 -7.70 17.06
CA VAL A 51 -1.52 -7.60 16.74
C VAL A 51 -2.05 -9.01 16.48
N THR A 52 -2.75 -9.60 17.46
CA THR A 52 -3.32 -10.95 17.30
C THR A 52 -4.64 -10.89 16.55
N GLU A 53 -4.98 -11.95 15.80
CA GLU A 53 -6.24 -12.05 15.04
C GLU A 53 -7.48 -11.83 15.94
N LYS A 54 -7.46 -12.37 17.16
CA LYS A 54 -8.57 -12.20 18.11
C LYS A 54 -8.80 -10.73 18.47
N LYS A 55 -7.72 -9.98 18.72
CA LYS A 55 -7.80 -8.54 19.01
C LYS A 55 -8.21 -7.75 17.76
N LEU A 56 -7.62 -8.09 16.61
CA LEU A 56 -7.94 -7.44 15.35
C LEU A 56 -9.44 -7.53 15.03
N ASN A 57 -10.01 -8.73 15.07
CA ASN A 57 -11.44 -8.93 14.77
C ASN A 57 -12.33 -8.10 15.69
N LYS A 58 -11.98 -7.98 16.98
CA LYS A 58 -12.70 -7.11 17.90
C LYS A 58 -12.58 -5.64 17.49
N TRP A 59 -11.39 -5.17 17.20
CA TRP A 59 -11.14 -3.78 16.84
C TRP A 59 -11.72 -3.37 15.48
N LEU A 60 -11.92 -4.32 14.57
CA LEU A 60 -12.58 -4.04 13.29
C LEU A 60 -14.06 -3.64 13.48
N GLU A 61 -14.72 -4.15 14.52
CA GLU A 61 -16.11 -3.88 14.84
C GLU A 61 -16.31 -2.62 15.72
N GLU A 62 -15.26 -2.15 16.38
CA GLU A 62 -15.31 -1.02 17.32
C GLU A 62 -14.72 0.26 16.70
N GLU A 63 -15.16 1.42 17.19
CA GLU A 63 -14.55 2.70 16.81
C GLU A 63 -13.17 2.87 17.47
N PRO A 64 -12.20 3.53 16.80
CA PRO A 64 -10.83 3.67 17.32
C PRO A 64 -10.76 4.29 18.71
N GLU A 65 -11.63 5.24 19.00
CA GLU A 65 -11.71 5.93 20.28
C GLU A 65 -12.11 5.01 21.45
N SER A 66 -12.75 3.88 21.17
CA SER A 66 -13.23 2.95 22.20
C SER A 66 -12.16 1.98 22.69
N PHE A 67 -11.16 1.66 21.84
CA PHE A 67 -10.13 0.67 22.16
C PHE A 67 -8.71 1.23 22.23
N CYS A 68 -8.50 2.49 21.81
CA CYS A 68 -7.21 3.15 21.84
C CYS A 68 -7.06 4.01 23.11
N ASP A 69 -5.88 3.92 23.72
CA ASP A 69 -5.41 5.00 24.62
C ASP A 69 -4.92 6.19 23.77
N GLU A 70 -4.52 7.27 24.43
CA GLU A 70 -4.08 8.52 23.77
C GLU A 70 -2.93 8.28 22.78
N VAL A 71 -1.95 7.49 23.17
CA VAL A 71 -0.77 7.17 22.32
C VAL A 71 -1.18 6.28 21.14
N MET A 72 -1.99 5.27 21.40
CA MET A 72 -2.48 4.38 20.35
C MET A 72 -3.36 5.12 19.34
N LEU A 73 -4.22 6.03 19.81
CA LEU A 73 -5.07 6.85 18.96
C LEU A 73 -4.24 7.79 18.07
N ARG A 74 -3.21 8.42 18.63
CA ARG A 74 -2.25 9.22 17.85
C ARG A 74 -1.58 8.39 16.75
N ASN A 75 -1.11 7.19 17.09
CA ASN A 75 -0.47 6.28 16.13
C ASN A 75 -1.46 5.75 15.08
N TYR A 76 -2.71 5.48 15.47
CA TYR A 76 -3.77 5.12 14.53
C TYR A 76 -4.00 6.22 13.50
N LYS A 77 -4.14 7.47 13.95
CA LYS A 77 -4.30 8.64 13.05
C LYS A 77 -3.08 8.86 12.15
N ARG A 78 -1.85 8.63 12.65
CA ARG A 78 -0.63 8.64 11.83
C ARG A 78 -0.75 7.62 10.69
N ASN A 79 -1.10 6.37 11.01
CA ASN A 79 -1.24 5.31 10.01
C ASN A 79 -2.38 5.62 9.04
N GLU A 80 -3.50 6.14 9.50
CA GLU A 80 -4.62 6.58 8.64
C GLU A 80 -4.16 7.62 7.62
N LEU A 81 -3.42 8.63 8.04
CA LEU A 81 -2.91 9.67 7.14
C LEU A 81 -1.93 9.14 6.08
N LEU A 82 -1.17 8.09 6.42
CA LEU A 82 -0.17 7.52 5.52
C LEU A 82 -0.74 6.43 4.58
N ILE A 83 -1.75 5.69 5.02
CA ILE A 83 -2.29 4.53 4.32
C ILE A 83 -3.56 4.87 3.55
N ASP A 84 -4.43 5.73 4.08
CA ASP A 84 -5.67 6.13 3.42
C ASP A 84 -5.39 7.16 2.33
N LEU A 85 -5.45 6.72 1.09
CA LEU A 85 -5.21 7.58 -0.08
C LEU A 85 -6.19 8.75 -0.19
N SER A 86 -7.36 8.68 0.44
CA SER A 86 -8.31 9.80 0.49
C SER A 86 -7.82 10.98 1.34
N LYS A 87 -6.84 10.73 2.21
CA LYS A 87 -6.22 11.72 3.10
C LYS A 87 -5.01 12.43 2.48
N ILE A 88 -4.63 12.12 1.25
CA ILE A 88 -3.52 12.79 0.56
C ILE A 88 -3.87 14.28 0.42
N PRO A 89 -2.99 15.22 0.88
CA PRO A 89 -3.22 16.64 0.70
C PRO A 89 -3.41 17.04 -0.77
N THR A 90 -4.35 17.92 -1.03
CA THR A 90 -4.75 18.34 -2.41
C THR A 90 -3.55 18.81 -3.24
N GLU A 91 -2.60 19.52 -2.62
CA GLU A 91 -1.36 19.95 -3.27
C GLU A 91 -0.58 18.81 -3.93
N TYR A 92 -0.48 17.67 -3.24
CA TYR A 92 0.21 16.49 -3.80
C TYR A 92 -0.64 15.78 -4.85
N GLN A 93 -1.97 15.73 -4.67
CA GLN A 93 -2.87 15.15 -5.67
C GLN A 93 -2.74 15.91 -7.01
N GLU A 94 -2.77 17.25 -6.98
CA GLU A 94 -2.60 18.08 -8.16
C GLU A 94 -1.24 17.88 -8.84
N LYS A 95 -0.15 17.84 -8.07
CA LYS A 95 1.19 17.56 -8.60
C LYS A 95 1.31 16.18 -9.26
N ILE A 96 0.67 15.16 -8.67
CA ILE A 96 0.67 13.81 -9.24
C ILE A 96 -0.11 13.77 -10.56
N LEU A 97 -1.30 14.39 -10.61
CA LEU A 97 -2.11 14.46 -11.81
C LEU A 97 -1.40 15.24 -12.93
N ASP A 98 -0.82 16.40 -12.61
CA ASP A 98 -0.04 17.20 -13.57
C ASP A 98 1.17 16.43 -14.11
N ALA A 99 1.91 15.74 -13.24
CA ALA A 99 3.02 14.90 -13.66
C ALA A 99 2.58 13.72 -14.55
N TYR A 100 1.43 13.11 -14.25
CA TYR A 100 0.85 12.05 -15.07
C TYR A 100 0.45 12.56 -16.46
N ASP A 101 -0.25 13.69 -16.53
CA ASP A 101 -0.73 14.28 -17.78
C ASP A 101 0.43 14.78 -18.66
N ASN A 102 1.49 15.33 -18.04
CA ASN A 102 2.68 15.81 -18.72
C ASN A 102 3.74 14.72 -19.01
N THR A 103 3.51 13.48 -18.55
CA THR A 103 4.43 12.37 -18.83
C THR A 103 4.30 11.97 -20.30
N PRO A 104 5.37 12.10 -21.10
CA PRO A 104 5.31 11.73 -22.52
C PRO A 104 4.99 10.25 -22.66
N LYS A 105 3.90 9.94 -23.37
CA LYS A 105 3.54 8.58 -23.72
C LYS A 105 4.67 8.01 -24.59
N ARG A 106 5.48 7.13 -24.02
CA ARG A 106 6.56 6.47 -24.75
C ARG A 106 5.94 5.45 -25.70
N GLY A 107 6.14 5.68 -27.01
CA GLY A 107 5.61 4.78 -28.04
C GLY A 107 6.32 3.41 -28.04
N ARG A 108 5.59 2.39 -28.51
CA ARG A 108 6.11 1.01 -28.68
C ARG A 108 7.31 0.92 -29.63
N GLU A 109 7.50 1.88 -30.52
CA GLU A 109 8.62 1.91 -31.47
C GLU A 109 9.98 1.89 -30.77
N LYS A 110 10.14 2.67 -29.68
CA LYS A 110 11.39 2.68 -28.91
C LYS A 110 11.63 1.35 -28.20
N LEU A 111 10.57 0.71 -27.74
CA LEU A 111 10.62 -0.58 -27.08
C LEU A 111 10.97 -1.68 -28.08
N LEU A 112 10.35 -1.67 -29.26
CA LEU A 112 10.65 -2.61 -30.35
C LEU A 112 12.12 -2.48 -30.78
N ASN A 113 12.60 -1.28 -31.02
CA ASN A 113 13.99 -1.04 -31.41
C ASN A 113 14.97 -1.54 -30.34
N TYR A 114 14.66 -1.33 -29.06
CA TYR A 114 15.45 -1.85 -27.96
C TYR A 114 15.50 -3.39 -27.96
N PHE A 115 14.36 -4.06 -28.17
CA PHE A 115 14.30 -5.52 -28.23
C PHE A 115 15.06 -6.09 -29.43
N ILE A 116 14.99 -5.43 -30.58
CA ILE A 116 15.76 -5.80 -31.77
C ILE A 116 17.25 -5.68 -31.51
N GLN A 117 17.71 -4.55 -30.99
CA GLN A 117 19.12 -4.29 -30.71
C GLN A 117 19.69 -5.30 -29.71
N ASN A 118 18.90 -5.68 -28.71
CA ASN A 118 19.31 -6.61 -27.66
C ASN A 118 18.94 -8.08 -27.97
N ARG A 119 18.45 -8.38 -29.16
CA ARG A 119 18.08 -9.72 -29.62
C ARG A 119 17.05 -10.43 -28.71
N MET A 120 16.13 -9.66 -28.12
CA MET A 120 15.10 -10.16 -27.20
C MET A 120 13.87 -10.70 -27.95
N LYS A 121 14.06 -11.78 -28.69
CA LYS A 121 13.05 -12.34 -29.62
C LYS A 121 11.72 -12.65 -28.93
N GLN A 122 11.73 -13.29 -27.76
CA GLN A 122 10.52 -13.65 -27.03
C GLN A 122 9.70 -12.42 -26.61
N LEU A 123 10.35 -11.33 -26.21
CA LEU A 123 9.66 -10.08 -25.83
C LEU A 123 9.10 -9.36 -27.07
N MET A 124 9.71 -9.51 -28.25
CA MET A 124 9.17 -8.96 -29.49
C MET A 124 7.86 -9.65 -29.90
N GLU A 125 7.73 -10.95 -29.67
CA GLU A 125 6.52 -11.72 -29.97
C GLU A 125 5.33 -11.26 -29.11
N HIS A 126 5.59 -10.75 -27.91
CA HIS A 126 4.59 -10.26 -26.95
C HIS A 126 4.53 -8.73 -26.81
N ILE A 127 5.07 -8.00 -27.79
CA ILE A 127 5.15 -6.52 -27.70
C ILE A 127 3.78 -5.84 -27.58
N GLN A 128 2.71 -6.52 -27.97
CA GLN A 128 1.35 -6.01 -27.89
C GLN A 128 0.83 -5.93 -26.43
N GLU A 129 1.48 -6.65 -25.51
CA GLU A 129 1.12 -6.72 -24.10
C GLU A 129 1.70 -5.53 -23.26
N PHE A 130 2.54 -4.71 -23.90
CA PHE A 130 3.19 -3.56 -23.25
C PHE A 130 2.48 -2.23 -23.52
#